data_a10d9734588e0993f0be3e643d6c7cd9
#
_entry.id   a10d9734588e0993f0be3e643d6c7cd9
#
_cell.length_a   1.000
_cell.length_b   1.000
_cell.length_c   1.000
_cell.angle_alpha   90.00
_cell.angle_beta   90.00
_cell.angle_gamma   90.00
#
_symmetry.space_group_name_H-M   'P 1'
#
loop_
_entity.id
_entity.type
_entity.pdbx_description
1 polymer ?
#
loop_
_entity_poly.entity_id
_entity_poly.type
_entity_poly.pdbx_seq_one_letter_code
_entity_poly.pdbx_strand_id
1 'polypeptide(L)'
;DRYIDDYGHIRFRECYETEHGSRKYEQMKSLLKSIAHIYRKKGKGYELRLMAKVNEFLYILFTNYSYKEMNAGKESRQIARLKDVLRYVAKNYQEPIALKEAADIASLNQDYFCRMFKKCMGVTFLEYVNQVRINHIHEELLATEDSITDILEHNGFTNYKVFSRMFKAQFGMTPRELRKLQEN
;
A
#
# COMPACT_ATOMS: atom_id res chain seq x y z
N ASP A 1 8.28 -15.84 -3.84
CA ASP A 1 9.17 -14.74 -4.27
C ASP A 1 9.42 -14.70 -5.79
N ARG A 2 9.46 -15.84 -6.52
CA ARG A 2 9.66 -15.86 -7.98
C ARG A 2 8.60 -15.08 -8.77
N TYR A 3 7.35 -15.07 -8.33
CA TYR A 3 6.26 -14.37 -9.04
C TYR A 3 6.34 -12.83 -8.98
N ILE A 4 6.94 -12.28 -7.93
CA ILE A 4 7.06 -10.81 -7.78
C ILE A 4 8.18 -10.25 -8.66
N ASP A 5 9.25 -10.99 -8.87
CA ASP A 5 10.38 -10.54 -9.71
C ASP A 5 10.04 -10.51 -11.20
N ASP A 6 9.22 -11.44 -11.69
CA ASP A 6 8.79 -11.48 -13.09
C ASP A 6 7.76 -10.38 -13.44
N TYR A 7 7.01 -9.89 -12.46
CA TYR A 7 5.99 -8.86 -12.66
C TYR A 7 6.43 -7.44 -12.29
N GLY A 8 7.65 -7.24 -11.82
CA GLY A 8 8.17 -5.93 -11.39
C GLY A 8 8.24 -4.87 -12.49
N HIS A 9 8.04 -5.25 -13.74
CA HIS A 9 8.08 -4.35 -14.92
C HIS A 9 6.73 -4.25 -15.64
N ILE A 10 5.65 -4.75 -15.04
CA ILE A 10 4.33 -4.69 -15.67
C ILE A 10 3.66 -3.39 -15.27
N ARG A 11 3.23 -2.64 -16.27
CA ARG A 11 2.38 -1.45 -16.12
C ARG A 11 0.97 -1.77 -16.56
N PHE A 12 0.03 -1.12 -15.90
CA PHE A 12 -1.37 -1.19 -16.28
C PHE A 12 -1.74 0.08 -17.06
N ARG A 13 -2.54 -0.09 -18.11
CA ARG A 13 -3.12 1.03 -18.84
C ARG A 13 -3.95 1.88 -17.90
N GLU A 14 -3.89 3.20 -18.07
CA GLU A 14 -4.74 4.11 -17.29
C GLU A 14 -6.21 3.78 -17.53
N CYS A 15 -7.01 3.89 -16.46
CA CYS A 15 -8.43 3.50 -16.48
C CYS A 15 -9.30 4.25 -17.50
N TYR A 16 -8.79 5.34 -18.08
CA TYR A 16 -9.47 6.13 -19.09
C TYR A 16 -9.53 5.47 -20.47
N GLU A 17 -8.72 4.44 -20.74
CA GLU A 17 -8.73 3.69 -22.00
C GLU A 17 -9.76 2.55 -22.02
N THR A 18 -10.41 2.25 -20.90
CA THR A 18 -11.51 1.29 -20.87
C THR A 18 -12.79 1.98 -21.28
N GLU A 19 -13.28 1.68 -22.49
CA GLU A 19 -14.61 2.12 -22.91
C GLU A 19 -15.65 1.70 -21.86
N HIS A 20 -16.34 2.71 -21.30
CA HIS A 20 -17.47 2.50 -20.40
C HIS A 20 -18.50 1.60 -21.12
N GLY A 21 -18.85 0.46 -20.48
CA GLY A 21 -19.77 -0.51 -21.05
C GLY A 21 -19.11 -1.67 -21.79
N SER A 22 -17.78 -1.71 -21.91
CA SER A 22 -17.14 -2.91 -22.45
C SER A 22 -17.39 -4.13 -21.53
N ARG A 23 -17.48 -5.33 -22.13
CA ARG A 23 -17.64 -6.58 -21.36
C ARG A 23 -16.60 -6.75 -20.25
N LYS A 24 -15.37 -6.32 -20.51
CA LYS A 24 -14.25 -6.35 -19.55
C LYS A 24 -14.47 -5.39 -18.38
N TYR A 25 -14.95 -4.18 -18.65
CA TYR A 25 -15.27 -3.20 -17.62
C TYR A 25 -16.36 -3.72 -16.68
N GLU A 26 -17.45 -4.24 -17.20
CA GLU A 26 -18.54 -4.79 -16.38
C GLU A 26 -18.09 -6.01 -15.57
N GLN A 27 -17.22 -6.85 -16.11
CA GLN A 27 -16.62 -7.98 -15.40
C GLN A 27 -15.78 -7.49 -14.19
N MET A 28 -14.90 -6.52 -14.38
CA MET A 28 -14.08 -5.93 -13.32
C MET A 28 -14.95 -5.28 -12.24
N LYS A 29 -15.95 -4.51 -12.65
CA LYS A 29 -16.91 -3.84 -11.75
C LYS A 29 -17.70 -4.84 -10.91
N SER A 30 -18.19 -5.92 -11.52
CA SER A 30 -18.91 -7.00 -10.84
C SER A 30 -18.00 -7.67 -9.80
N LEU A 31 -16.75 -7.93 -10.16
CA LEU A 31 -15.77 -8.56 -9.30
C LEU A 31 -15.43 -7.70 -8.08
N LEU A 32 -15.21 -6.39 -8.26
CA LEU A 32 -15.00 -5.45 -7.17
C LEU A 32 -16.20 -5.36 -6.22
N LYS A 33 -17.44 -5.37 -6.78
CA LYS A 33 -18.66 -5.42 -5.96
C LYS A 33 -18.73 -6.71 -5.13
N SER A 34 -18.35 -7.85 -5.71
CA SER A 34 -18.31 -9.15 -5.05
C SER A 34 -17.29 -9.16 -3.90
N ILE A 35 -16.08 -8.63 -4.13
CA ILE A 35 -15.03 -8.46 -3.11
C ILE A 35 -15.55 -7.61 -1.94
N ALA A 36 -16.13 -6.45 -2.22
CA ALA A 36 -16.68 -5.56 -1.20
C ALA A 36 -17.84 -6.20 -0.41
N HIS A 37 -18.68 -7.01 -1.07
CA HIS A 37 -19.78 -7.73 -0.42
C HIS A 37 -19.26 -8.82 0.53
N ILE A 38 -18.30 -9.64 0.07
CA ILE A 38 -17.68 -10.69 0.89
C ILE A 38 -17.03 -10.09 2.12
N TYR A 39 -16.26 -9.02 1.94
CA TYR A 39 -15.56 -8.34 3.04
C TYR A 39 -16.53 -7.74 4.07
N ARG A 40 -17.67 -7.20 3.64
CA ARG A 40 -18.68 -6.65 4.57
C ARG A 40 -19.42 -7.73 5.35
N LYS A 41 -19.74 -8.86 4.71
CA LYS A 41 -20.53 -9.94 5.37
C LYS A 41 -19.72 -10.81 6.33
N LYS A 42 -18.42 -10.96 6.13
CA LYS A 42 -17.52 -11.77 6.97
C LYS A 42 -18.10 -13.12 7.41
N GLY A 43 -18.81 -13.81 6.51
CA GLY A 43 -19.37 -15.14 6.81
C GLY A 43 -18.26 -16.20 6.96
N LYS A 44 -18.59 -17.38 7.50
CA LYS A 44 -17.64 -18.49 7.68
C LYS A 44 -16.86 -18.75 6.38
N GLY A 45 -15.52 -18.75 6.44
CA GLY A 45 -14.64 -18.93 5.30
C GLY A 45 -14.53 -17.73 4.34
N TYR A 46 -14.95 -16.53 4.76
CA TYR A 46 -14.92 -15.34 3.92
C TYR A 46 -13.51 -15.01 3.43
N GLU A 47 -12.48 -15.27 4.21
CA GLU A 47 -11.07 -15.01 3.87
C GLU A 47 -10.65 -15.79 2.63
N LEU A 48 -10.97 -17.08 2.57
CA LEU A 48 -10.68 -17.93 1.40
C LEU A 48 -11.43 -17.44 0.15
N ARG A 49 -12.70 -17.07 0.32
CA ARG A 49 -13.51 -16.51 -0.79
C ARG A 49 -12.98 -15.15 -1.25
N LEU A 50 -12.56 -14.31 -0.30
CA LEU A 50 -11.97 -13.01 -0.59
C LEU A 50 -10.68 -13.19 -1.38
N MET A 51 -9.78 -14.08 -0.92
CA MET A 51 -8.51 -14.37 -1.57
C MET A 51 -8.71 -14.91 -3.01
N ALA A 52 -9.67 -15.82 -3.20
CA ALA A 52 -10.03 -16.32 -4.53
C ALA A 52 -10.48 -15.18 -5.47
N LYS A 53 -11.33 -14.26 -4.99
CA LYS A 53 -11.82 -13.13 -5.78
C LYS A 53 -10.76 -12.08 -6.06
N VAL A 54 -9.85 -11.83 -5.12
CA VAL A 54 -8.69 -10.95 -5.32
C VAL A 54 -7.75 -11.56 -6.36
N ASN A 55 -7.46 -12.85 -6.30
CA ASN A 55 -6.62 -13.53 -7.30
C ASN A 55 -7.27 -13.50 -8.70
N GLU A 56 -8.58 -13.70 -8.80
CA GLU A 56 -9.32 -13.56 -10.06
C GLU A 56 -9.23 -12.13 -10.61
N PHE A 57 -9.34 -11.12 -9.75
CA PHE A 57 -9.18 -9.71 -10.11
C PHE A 57 -7.77 -9.44 -10.65
N LEU A 58 -6.74 -9.89 -9.93
CA LEU A 58 -5.34 -9.74 -10.34
C LEU A 58 -5.08 -10.45 -11.67
N TYR A 59 -5.60 -11.68 -11.85
CA TYR A 59 -5.49 -12.40 -13.12
C TYR A 59 -6.06 -11.59 -14.29
N ILE A 60 -7.28 -11.06 -14.15
CA ILE A 60 -7.91 -10.24 -15.19
C ILE A 60 -7.11 -8.96 -15.44
N LEU A 61 -6.61 -8.32 -14.37
CA LEU A 61 -5.80 -7.12 -14.45
C LEU A 61 -4.49 -7.39 -15.24
N PHE A 62 -3.77 -8.46 -14.89
CA PHE A 62 -2.52 -8.82 -15.54
C PHE A 62 -2.71 -9.26 -16.99
N THR A 63 -3.75 -10.02 -17.29
CA THR A 63 -3.95 -10.56 -18.64
C THR A 63 -4.52 -9.57 -19.62
N ASN A 64 -5.35 -8.61 -19.18
CA ASN A 64 -6.07 -7.73 -20.09
C ASN A 64 -5.58 -6.27 -20.06
N TYR A 65 -4.96 -5.83 -18.99
CA TYR A 65 -4.58 -4.42 -18.79
C TYR A 65 -3.09 -4.20 -18.60
N SER A 66 -2.29 -5.28 -18.49
CA SER A 66 -0.85 -5.16 -18.45
C SER A 66 -0.26 -4.97 -19.84
N TYR A 67 0.78 -4.18 -19.94
CA TYR A 67 1.60 -4.10 -21.14
C TYR A 67 3.09 -4.11 -20.75
N LYS A 68 3.89 -4.77 -21.61
CA LYS A 68 5.34 -4.75 -21.47
C LYS A 68 5.87 -3.52 -22.16
N GLU A 69 6.48 -2.62 -21.45
CA GLU A 69 7.09 -1.44 -22.04
C GLU A 69 8.34 -1.81 -22.83
N MET A 70 8.36 -1.48 -24.13
CA MET A 70 9.54 -1.70 -24.98
C MET A 70 10.67 -0.67 -24.76
N ASN A 71 10.45 0.36 -23.92
CA ASN A 71 11.42 1.41 -23.60
C ASN A 71 12.01 1.29 -22.19
N ALA A 72 12.57 0.15 -21.88
CA ALA A 72 13.01 -0.25 -20.53
C ALA A 72 14.20 0.53 -19.92
N GLY A 73 14.83 1.48 -20.62
CA GLY A 73 16.10 2.05 -20.16
C GLY A 73 16.01 3.09 -19.03
N LYS A 74 15.08 4.05 -19.10
CA LYS A 74 14.97 5.13 -18.10
C LYS A 74 14.02 4.80 -16.97
N GLU A 75 12.90 4.17 -17.26
CA GLU A 75 11.89 3.83 -16.26
C GLU A 75 12.28 2.62 -15.40
N SER A 76 12.98 1.65 -15.97
CA SER A 76 13.59 0.53 -15.21
C SER A 76 14.54 1.05 -14.12
N ARG A 77 15.33 2.09 -14.41
CA ARG A 77 16.22 2.72 -13.41
C ARG A 77 15.43 3.45 -12.31
N GLN A 78 14.31 4.11 -12.64
CA GLN A 78 13.49 4.79 -11.63
C GLN A 78 12.81 3.77 -10.71
N ILE A 79 12.31 2.68 -11.27
CA ILE A 79 11.69 1.58 -10.48
C ILE A 79 12.75 0.91 -9.61
N ALA A 80 13.95 0.63 -10.09
CA ALA A 80 15.03 0.05 -9.29
C ALA A 80 15.39 0.96 -8.11
N ARG A 81 15.59 2.27 -8.36
CA ARG A 81 15.86 3.26 -7.32
C ARG A 81 14.72 3.33 -6.29
N LEU A 82 13.48 3.26 -6.75
CA LEU A 82 12.32 3.25 -5.86
C LEU A 82 12.30 2.00 -4.99
N LYS A 83 12.59 0.81 -5.54
CA LYS A 83 12.68 -0.44 -4.76
C LYS A 83 13.67 -0.33 -3.60
N ASP A 84 14.83 0.27 -3.83
CA ASP A 84 15.85 0.44 -2.79
C ASP A 84 15.38 1.39 -1.68
N VAL A 85 14.70 2.48 -2.04
CA VAL A 85 14.08 3.39 -1.06
C VAL A 85 12.97 2.69 -0.26
N LEU A 86 12.10 1.93 -0.93
CA LEU A 86 11.01 1.21 -0.24
C LEU A 86 11.56 0.15 0.72
N ARG A 87 12.62 -0.56 0.32
CA ARG A 87 13.31 -1.55 1.17
C ARG A 87 13.99 -0.86 2.37
N TYR A 88 14.59 0.30 2.15
CA TYR A 88 15.17 1.09 3.22
C TYR A 88 14.11 1.53 4.24
N VAL A 89 12.97 2.06 3.79
CA VAL A 89 11.86 2.44 4.67
C VAL A 89 11.32 1.23 5.44
N ALA A 90 11.08 0.10 4.78
CA ALA A 90 10.58 -1.12 5.42
C ALA A 90 11.52 -1.64 6.53
N LYS A 91 12.83 -1.41 6.40
CA LYS A 91 13.82 -1.85 7.37
C LYS A 91 14.02 -0.86 8.53
N ASN A 92 13.79 0.43 8.29
CA ASN A 92 14.18 1.51 9.22
C ASN A 92 12.99 2.40 9.64
N TYR A 93 11.74 1.98 9.41
CA TYR A 93 10.56 2.81 9.66
C TYR A 93 10.42 3.30 11.11
N GLN A 94 10.98 2.59 12.06
CA GLN A 94 10.97 2.94 13.49
C GLN A 94 11.80 4.20 13.79
N GLU A 95 12.86 4.40 13.02
CA GLU A 95 13.79 5.51 13.19
C GLU A 95 13.36 6.77 12.42
N PRO A 96 13.86 7.96 12.77
CA PRO A 96 13.67 9.15 11.97
C PRO A 96 14.29 8.99 10.58
N ILE A 97 13.46 8.97 9.54
CA ILE A 97 13.91 8.88 8.14
C ILE A 97 13.92 10.27 7.51
N ALA A 98 15.12 10.76 7.17
CA ALA A 98 15.28 12.04 6.51
C ALA A 98 14.98 11.93 4.99
N LEU A 99 14.28 12.93 4.45
CA LEU A 99 14.03 13.04 3.01
C LEU A 99 15.32 13.03 2.18
N LYS A 100 16.37 13.67 2.71
CA LYS A 100 17.70 13.70 2.08
C LYS A 100 18.27 12.30 1.90
N GLU A 101 18.21 11.48 2.92
CA GLU A 101 18.69 10.09 2.91
C GLU A 101 17.97 9.25 1.84
N ALA A 102 16.66 9.34 1.77
CA ALA A 102 15.88 8.66 0.75
C ALA A 102 16.23 9.13 -0.68
N ALA A 103 16.48 10.43 -0.85
CA ALA A 103 16.90 10.99 -2.13
C ALA A 103 18.32 10.52 -2.52
N ASP A 104 19.24 10.44 -1.54
CA ASP A 104 20.62 9.95 -1.74
C ASP A 104 20.62 8.45 -2.13
N ILE A 105 19.80 7.62 -1.49
CA ILE A 105 19.60 6.20 -1.87
C ILE A 105 19.12 6.09 -3.32
N ALA A 106 18.17 6.95 -3.71
CA ALA A 106 17.70 7.00 -5.08
C ALA A 106 18.72 7.62 -6.07
N SER A 107 19.86 8.16 -5.61
CA SER A 107 20.82 8.95 -6.37
C SER A 107 20.16 10.12 -7.12
N LEU A 108 19.32 10.88 -6.40
CA LEU A 108 18.53 12.00 -6.91
C LEU A 108 18.65 13.21 -5.97
N ASN A 109 18.45 14.43 -6.52
CA ASN A 109 18.19 15.57 -5.64
C ASN A 109 16.79 15.48 -5.02
N GLN A 110 16.60 16.12 -3.86
CA GLN A 110 15.37 16.02 -3.08
C GLN A 110 14.12 16.44 -3.84
N ASP A 111 14.19 17.53 -4.60
CA ASP A 111 13.02 18.05 -5.33
C ASP A 111 12.57 17.11 -6.44
N TYR A 112 13.51 16.53 -7.17
CA TYR A 112 13.20 15.54 -8.20
C TYR A 112 12.69 14.25 -7.59
N PHE A 113 13.32 13.80 -6.49
CA PHE A 113 12.87 12.64 -5.72
C PHE A 113 11.41 12.80 -5.26
N CYS A 114 11.05 13.91 -4.65
CA CYS A 114 9.67 14.17 -4.18
C CYS A 114 8.66 14.07 -5.32
N ARG A 115 8.95 14.72 -6.47
CA ARG A 115 8.07 14.67 -7.64
C ARG A 115 7.96 13.27 -8.21
N MET A 116 9.08 12.58 -8.37
CA MET A 116 9.13 11.21 -8.88
C MET A 116 8.39 10.25 -7.95
N PHE A 117 8.67 10.32 -6.64
CA PHE A 117 8.05 9.45 -5.65
C PHE A 117 6.53 9.62 -5.66
N LYS A 118 6.04 10.86 -5.59
CA LYS A 118 4.59 11.15 -5.63
C LYS A 118 3.96 10.70 -6.96
N LYS A 119 4.65 10.86 -8.08
CA LYS A 119 4.18 10.38 -9.39
C LYS A 119 4.06 8.86 -9.44
N CYS A 120 5.03 8.13 -8.86
CA CYS A 120 5.06 6.67 -8.90
C CYS A 120 4.16 6.03 -7.85
N MET A 121 4.10 6.60 -6.64
CA MET A 121 3.41 6.01 -5.49
C MET A 121 2.03 6.62 -5.21
N GLY A 122 1.68 7.74 -5.86
CA GLY A 122 0.42 8.46 -5.63
C GLY A 122 0.38 9.29 -4.34
N VAL A 123 1.33 9.07 -3.43
CA VAL A 123 1.46 9.76 -2.12
C VAL A 123 2.85 10.37 -1.97
N THR A 124 2.99 11.33 -1.07
CA THR A 124 4.30 11.89 -0.73
C THR A 124 5.15 10.87 0.01
N PHE A 125 6.48 11.06 0.03
CA PHE A 125 7.39 10.18 0.76
C PHE A 125 7.07 10.11 2.27
N LEU A 126 6.77 11.25 2.90
CA LEU A 126 6.41 11.28 4.31
C LEU A 126 5.06 10.58 4.59
N GLU A 127 4.07 10.76 3.73
CA GLU A 127 2.80 10.03 3.83
C GLU A 127 3.03 8.51 3.73
N TYR A 128 3.89 8.08 2.81
CA TYR A 128 4.25 6.66 2.67
C TYR A 128 4.92 6.10 3.92
N VAL A 129 5.93 6.79 4.47
CA VAL A 129 6.59 6.38 5.73
C VAL A 129 5.57 6.25 6.86
N ASN A 130 4.68 7.23 6.98
CA ASN A 130 3.63 7.19 8.00
C ASN A 130 2.62 6.05 7.76
N GLN A 131 2.29 5.71 6.51
CA GLN A 131 1.45 4.55 6.21
C GLN A 131 2.10 3.23 6.61
N VAL A 132 3.41 3.08 6.36
CA VAL A 132 4.16 1.90 6.81
C VAL A 132 4.09 1.77 8.34
N ARG A 133 4.37 2.84 9.07
CA ARG A 133 4.29 2.87 10.54
C ARG A 133 2.90 2.52 11.06
N ILE A 134 1.86 3.11 10.46
CA ILE A 134 0.46 2.88 10.85
C ILE A 134 0.06 1.42 10.66
N ASN A 135 0.53 0.76 9.62
CA ASN A 135 0.27 -0.67 9.40
C ASN A 135 0.90 -1.52 10.50
N HIS A 136 2.16 -1.27 10.85
CA HIS A 136 2.82 -1.97 11.96
C HIS A 136 2.16 -1.70 13.31
N ILE A 137 1.79 -0.44 13.58
CA ILE A 137 1.03 -0.08 14.79
C ILE A 137 -0.30 -0.83 14.84
N HIS A 138 -1.00 -0.96 13.72
CA HIS A 138 -2.25 -1.72 13.67
C HIS A 138 -2.03 -3.20 14.00
N GLU A 139 -1.00 -3.83 13.43
CA GLU A 139 -0.64 -5.22 13.72
C GLU A 139 -0.26 -5.41 15.20
N GLU A 140 0.54 -4.50 15.76
CA GLU A 140 0.99 -4.55 17.15
C GLU A 140 -0.16 -4.29 18.14
N LEU A 141 -1.09 -3.38 17.82
CA LEU A 141 -2.32 -3.18 18.57
C LEU A 141 -3.19 -4.44 18.65
N LEU A 142 -3.16 -5.28 17.60
CA LEU A 142 -3.91 -6.54 17.56
C LEU A 142 -3.16 -7.69 18.25
N ALA A 143 -1.83 -7.63 18.35
CA ALA A 143 -1.00 -8.73 18.82
C ALA A 143 -0.55 -8.59 20.28
N THR A 144 -0.60 -7.39 20.86
CA THR A 144 -0.07 -7.10 22.21
C THR A 144 -1.08 -6.35 23.07
N GLU A 145 -0.83 -6.34 24.39
CA GLU A 145 -1.58 -5.53 25.37
C GLU A 145 -0.83 -4.23 25.75
N ASP A 146 0.28 -3.92 25.08
CA ASP A 146 1.06 -2.74 25.35
C ASP A 146 0.25 -1.46 25.19
N SER A 147 0.66 -0.40 25.90
CA SER A 147 -0.06 0.87 25.82
C SER A 147 0.03 1.45 24.40
N ILE A 148 -1.02 2.15 23.97
CA ILE A 148 -1.04 2.80 22.64
C ILE A 148 0.16 3.76 22.51
N THR A 149 0.58 4.40 23.59
CA THR A 149 1.70 5.33 23.59
C THR A 149 3.02 4.61 23.33
N ASP A 150 3.26 3.50 24.01
CA ASP A 150 4.48 2.70 23.84
C ASP A 150 4.57 2.12 22.42
N ILE A 151 3.46 1.62 21.91
CA ILE A 151 3.37 1.13 20.52
C ILE A 151 3.71 2.24 19.52
N LEU A 152 3.22 3.47 19.74
CA LEU A 152 3.53 4.60 18.88
C LEU A 152 5.01 4.96 18.88
N GLU A 153 5.61 5.06 20.08
CA GLU A 153 7.03 5.37 20.26
C GLU A 153 7.90 4.30 19.61
N HIS A 154 7.58 3.02 19.84
CA HIS A 154 8.28 1.88 19.25
C HIS A 154 8.24 1.90 17.71
N ASN A 155 7.14 2.38 17.12
CA ASN A 155 7.00 2.49 15.67
C ASN A 155 7.41 3.88 15.11
N GLY A 156 8.09 4.69 15.89
CA GLY A 156 8.64 5.98 15.45
C GLY A 156 7.59 7.07 15.19
N PHE A 157 6.40 6.96 15.79
CA PHE A 157 5.36 7.98 15.69
C PHE A 157 5.37 8.90 16.91
N THR A 158 5.77 10.17 16.71
CA THR A 158 5.90 11.15 17.80
C THR A 158 4.65 12.01 17.98
N ASN A 159 3.75 12.09 17.01
CA ASN A 159 2.58 12.98 17.05
C ASN A 159 1.27 12.19 17.07
N TYR A 160 0.74 11.98 18.29
CA TYR A 160 -0.52 11.25 18.49
C TYR A 160 -1.71 11.82 17.69
N LYS A 161 -1.83 13.15 17.57
CA LYS A 161 -2.95 13.78 16.85
C LYS A 161 -2.93 13.45 15.35
N VAL A 162 -1.75 13.52 14.76
CA VAL A 162 -1.55 13.15 13.34
C VAL A 162 -1.83 11.67 13.14
N PHE A 163 -1.25 10.82 13.99
CA PHE A 163 -1.47 9.38 13.98
C PHE A 163 -2.96 9.03 14.07
N SER A 164 -3.66 9.48 15.11
CA SER A 164 -5.08 9.13 15.33
C SER A 164 -5.98 9.50 14.16
N ARG A 165 -5.71 10.65 13.52
CA ARG A 165 -6.43 11.09 12.31
C ARG A 165 -6.15 10.15 11.12
N MET A 166 -4.88 9.81 10.88
CA MET A 166 -4.50 8.95 9.77
C MET A 166 -5.00 7.51 9.98
N PHE A 167 -4.88 7.00 11.20
CA PHE A 167 -5.37 5.67 11.59
C PHE A 167 -6.87 5.55 11.36
N LYS A 168 -7.65 6.53 11.83
CA LYS A 168 -9.10 6.55 11.61
C LYS A 168 -9.47 6.66 10.14
N ALA A 169 -8.73 7.45 9.36
CA ALA A 169 -8.96 7.55 7.92
C ALA A 169 -8.71 6.22 7.18
N GLN A 170 -7.72 5.44 7.62
CA GLN A 170 -7.33 4.19 6.98
C GLN A 170 -8.19 3.00 7.44
N PHE A 171 -8.50 2.89 8.74
CA PHE A 171 -9.20 1.72 9.31
C PHE A 171 -10.66 1.99 9.69
N GLY A 172 -11.15 3.23 9.55
CA GLY A 172 -12.53 3.61 9.85
C GLY A 172 -12.84 3.77 11.34
N MET A 173 -11.89 3.45 12.23
CA MET A 173 -12.03 3.53 13.68
C MET A 173 -10.77 4.06 14.35
N THR A 174 -10.90 4.50 15.60
CA THR A 174 -9.74 4.94 16.38
C THR A 174 -8.97 3.76 16.96
N PRO A 175 -7.69 3.92 17.35
CA PRO A 175 -6.91 2.88 18.02
C PRO A 175 -7.57 2.37 19.31
N ARG A 176 -8.23 3.27 20.07
CA ARG A 176 -8.96 2.91 21.29
C ARG A 176 -10.20 2.08 21.01
N GLU A 177 -10.93 2.40 19.94
CA GLU A 177 -12.09 1.62 19.51
C GLU A 177 -11.65 0.22 19.05
N LEU A 178 -10.53 0.12 18.32
CA LEU A 178 -9.97 -1.17 17.91
C LEU A 178 -9.64 -2.05 19.13
N ARG A 179 -8.96 -1.49 20.14
CA ARG A 179 -8.58 -2.21 21.36
C ARG A 179 -9.80 -2.73 22.13
N LYS A 180 -10.83 -1.91 22.26
CA LYS A 180 -12.09 -2.34 22.92
C LYS A 180 -12.81 -3.49 22.21
N LEU A 181 -12.66 -3.61 20.90
CA LEU A 181 -13.25 -4.72 20.14
C LEU A 181 -12.53 -6.05 20.38
N GLN A 182 -11.32 -6.05 20.91
CA GLN A 182 -10.56 -7.25 21.25
C GLN A 182 -10.86 -7.76 22.67
N GLU A 183 -11.29 -6.85 23.57
CA GLU A 183 -11.62 -7.16 24.96
C GLU A 183 -13.02 -7.81 25.12
N ASN A 184 -13.84 -7.85 24.05
CA ASN A 184 -15.17 -8.44 23.98
C ASN A 184 -15.18 -9.72 23.12
#